data_6b48b33c539b7fbd2db2a560c104d06b
#
_entry.id   6b48b33c539b7fbd2db2a560c104d06b
#
_cell.length_a   1.000
_cell.length_b   1.000
_cell.length_c   1.000
_cell.angle_alpha   90.00
_cell.angle_beta   90.00
_cell.angle_gamma   90.00
#
_symmetry.space_group_name_H-M   'P 1'
#
loop_
_entity.id
_entity.type
_entity.pdbx_description
1 polymer ?
#
loop_
_entity_poly.entity_id
_entity_poly.type
_entity_poly.pdbx_seq_one_letter_code
_entity_poly.pdbx_strand_id
1 'polypeptide(L)'
;MKHLTKIAFLALLLASTSCASRKKTVAPVQPQPFEWLTANMDIQAEGNGMNFDDLSGQLRMRKDSLVWLSVTATLGVEVLRAKVSTDSVWIVNRIEKTYLAEPMKNISETLGIPLSLALLQTLLLDNNEGLPPVENQTVQLKSFVWGNLSAKIKYHNIKLDEKTAFPLKITDKMERYHLKKKGY
;
A
#
# COMPACT_ATOMS: atom_id res chain seq x y z
N MET A 1 -36.50 47.11 43.55
CA MET A 1 -35.17 47.11 42.95
C MET A 1 -34.37 45.81 43.15
N LYS A 2 -34.59 45.00 44.24
CA LYS A 2 -33.82 43.77 44.55
C LYS A 2 -34.16 42.59 43.61
N HIS A 3 -35.27 42.59 42.91
CA HIS A 3 -35.67 41.48 42.01
C HIS A 3 -35.15 41.64 40.58
N LEU A 4 -34.96 42.88 40.13
CA LEU A 4 -34.46 43.18 38.79
C LEU A 4 -32.99 42.76 38.63
N THR A 5 -32.18 42.96 39.66
CA THR A 5 -30.74 42.56 39.69
C THR A 5 -30.56 41.04 39.70
N LYS A 6 -31.45 40.28 40.30
CA LYS A 6 -31.42 38.81 40.29
C LYS A 6 -31.75 38.22 38.92
N ILE A 7 -32.70 38.85 38.20
CA ILE A 7 -33.08 38.40 36.84
C ILE A 7 -31.95 38.70 35.84
N ALA A 8 -31.28 39.86 35.98
CA ALA A 8 -30.16 40.22 35.13
C ALA A 8 -28.93 39.29 35.34
N PHE A 9 -28.71 38.86 36.59
CA PHE A 9 -27.61 37.93 36.88
C PHE A 9 -27.88 36.51 36.38
N LEU A 10 -29.16 36.08 36.40
CA LEU A 10 -29.58 34.77 35.88
C LEU A 10 -29.48 34.71 34.33
N ALA A 11 -29.80 35.82 33.64
CA ALA A 11 -29.70 35.91 32.19
C ALA A 11 -28.24 35.90 31.70
N LEU A 12 -27.28 36.43 32.47
CA LEU A 12 -25.87 36.46 32.13
C LEU A 12 -25.21 35.07 32.29
N LEU A 13 -25.72 34.21 33.18
CA LEU A 13 -25.22 32.84 33.38
C LEU A 13 -25.65 31.87 32.27
N LEU A 14 -26.73 32.18 31.52
CA LEU A 14 -27.22 31.32 30.43
C LEU A 14 -26.55 31.61 29.09
N ALA A 15 -25.76 32.68 28.97
CA ALA A 15 -25.06 33.04 27.74
C ALA A 15 -23.70 32.34 27.56
N SER A 16 -23.20 31.60 28.56
CA SER A 16 -21.86 31.02 28.56
C SER A 16 -21.75 29.54 28.13
N THR A 17 -22.83 28.90 27.67
CA THR A 17 -22.80 27.47 27.31
C THR A 17 -22.88 27.20 25.81
N SER A 18 -22.51 28.16 24.95
CA SER A 18 -22.50 27.92 23.50
C SER A 18 -21.10 27.89 22.90
N CYS A 19 -20.20 27.13 23.48
CA CYS A 19 -19.03 26.59 22.75
C CYS A 19 -19.34 25.14 22.34
N ALA A 20 -20.30 24.93 21.47
CA ALA A 20 -20.41 23.70 20.71
C ALA A 20 -19.20 23.63 19.77
N SER A 21 -18.16 22.93 20.21
CA SER A 21 -17.08 22.49 19.34
C SER A 21 -17.70 21.69 18.19
N ARG A 22 -17.92 22.34 17.05
CA ARG A 22 -18.28 21.65 15.81
C ARG A 22 -17.13 20.70 15.49
N LYS A 23 -17.22 19.46 15.96
CA LYS A 23 -16.48 18.36 15.34
C LYS A 23 -16.86 18.46 13.86
N LYS A 24 -15.89 18.85 13.02
CA LYS A 24 -16.03 18.69 11.58
C LYS A 24 -16.27 17.20 11.36
N THR A 25 -17.51 16.82 11.17
CA THR A 25 -17.87 15.53 10.63
C THR A 25 -17.30 15.56 9.22
N VAL A 26 -16.11 14.96 9.05
CA VAL A 26 -15.57 14.71 7.73
C VAL A 26 -16.59 13.79 7.09
N ALA A 27 -17.31 14.32 6.10
CA ALA A 27 -18.23 13.50 5.31
C ALA A 27 -17.42 12.28 4.83
N PRO A 28 -17.97 11.06 4.88
CA PRO A 28 -17.28 9.89 4.37
C PRO A 28 -16.90 10.22 2.92
N VAL A 29 -15.59 10.29 2.69
CA VAL A 29 -15.05 10.47 1.34
C VAL A 29 -15.51 9.25 0.57
N GLN A 30 -16.45 9.42 -0.35
CA GLN A 30 -16.85 8.33 -1.24
C GLN A 30 -15.61 7.96 -2.07
N PRO A 31 -15.21 6.68 -2.07
CA PRO A 31 -14.07 6.24 -2.84
C PRO A 31 -14.28 6.60 -4.30
N GLN A 32 -13.38 7.41 -4.84
CA GLN A 32 -13.44 7.84 -6.24
C GLN A 32 -12.64 6.85 -7.10
N PRO A 33 -13.11 6.47 -8.28
CA PRO A 33 -12.29 5.71 -9.21
C PRO A 33 -11.03 6.53 -9.55
N PHE A 34 -9.90 5.86 -9.69
CA PHE A 34 -8.61 6.50 -10.02
C PHE A 34 -7.98 5.83 -11.23
N GLU A 35 -7.14 6.56 -11.97
CA GLU A 35 -6.26 6.02 -13.00
C GLU A 35 -4.85 5.80 -12.45
N TRP A 36 -4.35 6.74 -11.65
CA TRP A 36 -3.01 6.73 -11.07
C TRP A 36 -3.09 6.79 -9.56
N LEU A 37 -2.25 5.98 -8.89
CA LEU A 37 -2.11 5.99 -7.44
C LEU A 37 -0.64 5.96 -7.08
N THR A 38 -0.27 6.80 -6.13
CA THR A 38 0.98 6.68 -5.38
C THR A 38 0.68 6.68 -3.89
N ALA A 39 1.38 5.85 -3.13
CA ALA A 39 1.28 5.80 -1.69
C ALA A 39 2.62 5.42 -1.08
N ASN A 40 2.89 5.91 0.12
CA ASN A 40 3.95 5.37 0.95
C ASN A 40 3.37 4.23 1.81
N MET A 41 4.24 3.32 2.24
CA MET A 41 3.85 2.13 2.98
C MET A 41 4.77 1.92 4.17
N ASP A 42 4.18 1.61 5.34
CA ASP A 42 4.88 0.92 6.41
C ASP A 42 4.56 -0.57 6.27
N ILE A 43 5.56 -1.42 6.27
CA ILE A 43 5.43 -2.84 5.96
C ILE A 43 5.99 -3.65 7.12
N GLN A 44 5.19 -4.56 7.64
CA GLN A 44 5.59 -5.62 8.54
C GLN A 44 5.40 -6.94 7.82
N ALA A 45 6.40 -7.79 7.78
CA ALA A 45 6.31 -9.08 7.12
C ALA A 45 6.92 -10.17 7.99
N GLU A 46 6.25 -11.30 8.08
CA GLU A 46 6.69 -12.48 8.80
C GLU A 46 6.51 -13.73 7.94
N GLY A 47 7.43 -14.67 8.07
CA GLY A 47 7.32 -15.95 7.38
C GLY A 47 8.66 -16.66 7.23
N ASN A 48 8.61 -17.97 7.08
CA ASN A 48 9.77 -18.82 6.92
C ASN A 48 10.85 -18.63 8.02
N GLY A 49 10.43 -18.31 9.25
CA GLY A 49 11.33 -18.05 10.38
C GLY A 49 12.01 -16.68 10.38
N MET A 50 11.61 -15.79 9.48
CA MET A 50 12.08 -14.41 9.42
C MET A 50 10.97 -13.44 9.84
N ASN A 51 11.35 -12.38 10.54
CA ASN A 51 10.48 -11.28 10.89
C ASN A 51 11.13 -9.95 10.44
N PHE A 52 10.34 -9.14 9.75
CA PHE A 52 10.73 -7.83 9.25
C PHE A 52 9.71 -6.80 9.74
N ASP A 53 10.03 -6.08 10.81
CA ASP A 53 9.09 -5.16 11.46
C ASP A 53 9.20 -3.71 10.97
N ASP A 54 10.35 -3.32 10.41
CA ASP A 54 10.67 -1.93 10.09
C ASP A 54 10.99 -1.72 8.60
N LEU A 55 10.16 -2.29 7.72
CA LEU A 55 10.26 -2.00 6.31
C LEU A 55 9.37 -0.80 5.96
N SER A 56 9.86 0.05 5.11
CA SER A 56 9.07 1.08 4.45
C SER A 56 9.01 0.82 2.95
N GLY A 57 8.10 1.46 2.27
CA GLY A 57 8.01 1.29 0.83
C GLY A 57 7.23 2.37 0.13
N GLN A 58 7.25 2.29 -1.17
CA GLN A 58 6.44 3.11 -2.05
C GLN A 58 5.69 2.24 -3.05
N LEU A 59 4.39 2.44 -3.13
CA LEU A 59 3.53 1.90 -4.15
C LEU A 59 3.29 2.96 -5.22
N ARG A 60 3.41 2.58 -6.48
CA ARG A 60 2.91 3.33 -7.62
C ARG A 60 2.09 2.39 -8.48
N MET A 61 0.91 2.81 -8.87
CA MET A 61 0.00 1.99 -9.65
C MET A 61 -0.62 2.82 -10.77
N ARG A 62 -0.73 2.22 -11.93
CA ARG A 62 -1.67 2.64 -12.96
C ARG A 62 -2.71 1.53 -13.05
N LYS A 63 -3.97 1.90 -12.84
CA LYS A 63 -5.08 0.95 -12.83
C LYS A 63 -5.08 0.13 -14.12
N ASP A 64 -5.31 -1.17 -13.99
CA ASP A 64 -5.40 -2.16 -15.07
C ASP A 64 -4.17 -2.23 -16.02
N SER A 65 -3.07 -1.57 -15.67
CA SER A 65 -1.89 -1.46 -16.54
C SER A 65 -0.59 -1.85 -15.85
N LEU A 66 -0.32 -1.35 -14.63
CA LEU A 66 0.98 -1.53 -14.00
C LEU A 66 0.93 -1.36 -12.48
N VAL A 67 1.71 -2.17 -11.78
CA VAL A 67 2.07 -2.00 -10.37
C VAL A 67 3.59 -1.88 -10.26
N TRP A 68 4.04 -0.93 -9.47
CA TRP A 68 5.44 -0.73 -9.13
C TRP A 68 5.58 -0.59 -7.62
N LEU A 69 6.51 -1.34 -7.06
CA LEU A 69 6.82 -1.39 -5.64
C LEU A 69 8.30 -1.14 -5.42
N SER A 70 8.64 -0.34 -4.42
CA SER A 70 9.98 -0.24 -3.86
C SER A 70 9.89 -0.52 -2.38
N VAL A 71 10.70 -1.42 -1.87
CA VAL A 71 10.78 -1.75 -0.45
C VAL A 71 12.15 -1.36 0.06
N THR A 72 12.16 -0.68 1.18
CA THR A 72 13.34 -0.09 1.80
C THR A 72 13.43 -0.59 3.24
N ALA A 73 14.58 -1.10 3.62
CA ALA A 73 14.87 -1.47 5.01
C ALA A 73 15.28 -0.26 5.85
N THR A 74 15.53 -0.48 7.12
CA THR A 74 16.09 0.49 8.05
C THR A 74 17.26 1.26 7.43
N LEU A 75 17.39 2.53 7.75
CA LEU A 75 18.39 3.45 7.20
C LEU A 75 18.21 3.83 5.73
N GLY A 76 17.05 3.59 5.14
CA GLY A 76 16.74 4.03 3.79
C GLY A 76 17.38 3.21 2.65
N VAL A 77 17.90 2.01 2.96
CA VAL A 77 18.50 1.14 1.94
C VAL A 77 17.40 0.40 1.19
N GLU A 78 17.29 0.62 -0.11
CA GLU A 78 16.37 -0.15 -0.95
C GLU A 78 16.82 -1.61 -1.03
N VAL A 79 15.93 -2.53 -0.64
CA VAL A 79 16.19 -3.96 -0.62
C VAL A 79 15.57 -4.68 -1.80
N LEU A 80 14.39 -4.21 -2.25
CA LEU A 80 13.64 -4.82 -3.34
C LEU A 80 12.91 -3.78 -4.17
N ARG A 81 12.88 -4.00 -5.47
CA ARG A 81 12.04 -3.27 -6.40
C ARG A 81 11.31 -4.23 -7.31
N ALA A 82 10.01 -4.06 -7.45
CA ALA A 82 9.19 -4.84 -8.35
C ALA A 82 8.44 -3.94 -9.34
N LYS A 83 8.27 -4.44 -10.55
CA LYS A 83 7.43 -3.86 -11.59
C LYS A 83 6.64 -4.97 -12.24
N VAL A 84 5.32 -4.87 -12.22
CA VAL A 84 4.41 -5.88 -12.72
C VAL A 84 3.45 -5.23 -13.70
N SER A 85 3.43 -5.73 -14.92
CA SER A 85 2.46 -5.36 -15.97
C SER A 85 1.49 -6.51 -16.22
N THR A 86 0.62 -6.36 -17.20
CA THR A 86 -0.35 -7.40 -17.59
C THR A 86 0.32 -8.68 -18.08
N ASP A 87 1.51 -8.59 -18.63
CA ASP A 87 2.22 -9.68 -19.31
C ASP A 87 3.56 -10.05 -18.69
N SER A 88 4.13 -9.19 -17.86
CA SER A 88 5.52 -9.31 -17.43
C SER A 88 5.73 -8.93 -15.97
N VAL A 89 6.68 -9.61 -15.33
CA VAL A 89 7.10 -9.37 -13.96
C VAL A 89 8.61 -9.14 -13.92
N TRP A 90 9.02 -8.03 -13.32
CA TRP A 90 10.41 -7.73 -12.99
C TRP A 90 10.54 -7.55 -11.49
N ILE A 91 11.52 -8.23 -10.90
CA ILE A 91 11.87 -8.07 -9.48
C ILE A 91 13.38 -7.90 -9.41
N VAL A 92 13.82 -6.87 -8.72
CA VAL A 92 15.24 -6.59 -8.48
C VAL A 92 15.51 -6.71 -6.99
N ASN A 93 16.35 -7.68 -6.60
CA ASN A 93 16.86 -7.83 -5.25
C ASN A 93 18.20 -7.08 -5.16
N ARG A 94 18.22 -5.98 -4.42
CA ARG A 94 19.39 -5.10 -4.28
C ARG A 94 20.44 -5.67 -3.35
N ILE A 95 20.04 -6.50 -2.39
CA ILE A 95 20.95 -7.11 -1.42
C ILE A 95 21.78 -8.21 -2.12
N GLU A 96 21.09 -9.11 -2.79
CA GLU A 96 21.75 -10.23 -3.48
C GLU A 96 22.29 -9.84 -4.87
N LYS A 97 22.01 -8.62 -5.32
CA LYS A 97 22.35 -8.14 -6.68
C LYS A 97 21.84 -9.09 -7.77
N THR A 98 20.60 -9.56 -7.60
CA THR A 98 19.94 -10.42 -8.57
C THR A 98 18.70 -9.75 -9.13
N TYR A 99 18.24 -10.22 -10.29
CA TYR A 99 16.96 -9.78 -10.83
C TYR A 99 16.22 -10.93 -11.51
N LEU A 100 14.89 -10.88 -11.41
CA LEU A 100 13.96 -11.71 -12.16
C LEU A 100 13.34 -10.86 -13.27
N ALA A 101 13.24 -11.41 -14.48
CA ALA A 101 12.52 -10.81 -15.59
C ALA A 101 11.83 -11.94 -16.36
N GLU A 102 10.54 -12.15 -16.07
CA GLU A 102 9.79 -13.28 -16.59
C GLU A 102 8.39 -12.87 -17.08
N PRO A 103 7.82 -13.57 -18.07
CA PRO A 103 6.42 -13.45 -18.39
C PRO A 103 5.54 -13.82 -17.18
N MET A 104 4.43 -13.08 -17.00
CA MET A 104 3.44 -13.37 -15.96
C MET A 104 2.98 -14.82 -15.97
N LYS A 105 2.79 -15.40 -17.18
CA LYS A 105 2.40 -16.80 -17.37
C LYS A 105 3.40 -17.76 -16.72
N ASN A 106 4.70 -17.55 -16.92
CA ASN A 106 5.75 -18.40 -16.35
C ASN A 106 5.73 -18.37 -14.82
N ILE A 107 5.53 -17.18 -14.25
CA ILE A 107 5.40 -17.03 -12.79
C ILE A 107 4.18 -17.81 -12.30
N SER A 108 3.04 -17.62 -12.93
CA SER A 108 1.78 -18.29 -12.60
C SER A 108 1.91 -19.81 -12.64
N GLU A 109 2.50 -20.36 -13.70
CA GLU A 109 2.74 -21.80 -13.85
C GLU A 109 3.72 -22.34 -12.78
N THR A 110 4.80 -21.59 -12.50
CA THR A 110 5.80 -22.02 -11.50
C THR A 110 5.22 -22.02 -10.09
N LEU A 111 4.36 -21.06 -9.77
CA LEU A 111 3.71 -20.97 -8.47
C LEU A 111 2.50 -21.88 -8.33
N GLY A 112 1.92 -22.34 -9.44
CA GLY A 112 0.70 -23.14 -9.44
C GLY A 112 -0.56 -22.34 -9.07
N ILE A 113 -0.54 -21.02 -9.29
CA ILE A 113 -1.66 -20.11 -8.99
C ILE A 113 -1.97 -19.23 -10.20
N PRO A 114 -3.23 -18.85 -10.43
CA PRO A 114 -3.61 -17.95 -11.52
C PRO A 114 -3.22 -16.49 -11.15
N LEU A 115 -1.92 -16.18 -11.21
CA LEU A 115 -1.44 -14.84 -10.96
C LEU A 115 -1.82 -13.91 -12.12
N SER A 116 -2.35 -12.75 -11.79
CA SER A 116 -2.67 -11.69 -12.76
C SER A 116 -2.42 -10.32 -12.15
N LEU A 117 -2.26 -9.30 -13.00
CA LEU A 117 -2.16 -7.92 -12.54
C LEU A 117 -3.40 -7.50 -11.76
N ALA A 118 -4.60 -7.88 -12.23
CA ALA A 118 -5.86 -7.56 -11.54
C ALA A 118 -5.90 -8.16 -10.12
N LEU A 119 -5.51 -9.43 -9.97
CA LEU A 119 -5.41 -10.07 -8.66
C LEU A 119 -4.43 -9.33 -7.75
N LEU A 120 -3.25 -8.96 -8.27
CA LEU A 120 -2.26 -8.21 -7.49
C LEU A 120 -2.78 -6.84 -7.05
N GLN A 121 -3.44 -6.11 -7.94
CA GLN A 121 -4.07 -4.83 -7.62
C GLN A 121 -5.16 -4.98 -6.56
N THR A 122 -6.04 -5.98 -6.70
CA THR A 122 -7.07 -6.29 -5.71
C THR A 122 -6.47 -6.58 -4.33
N LEU A 123 -5.43 -7.39 -4.26
CA LEU A 123 -4.75 -7.71 -3.00
C LEU A 123 -4.12 -6.48 -2.36
N LEU A 124 -3.45 -5.64 -3.14
CA LEU A 124 -2.82 -4.42 -2.63
C LEU A 124 -3.83 -3.36 -2.19
N LEU A 125 -5.01 -3.32 -2.79
CA LEU A 125 -6.06 -2.38 -2.43
C LEU A 125 -7.00 -2.91 -1.35
N ASP A 126 -6.89 -4.20 -1.00
CA ASP A 126 -7.77 -4.92 -0.06
C ASP A 126 -9.27 -4.81 -0.41
N ASN A 127 -9.57 -4.79 -1.70
CA ASN A 127 -10.95 -4.68 -2.17
C ASN A 127 -11.13 -5.25 -3.58
N ASN A 128 -12.34 -5.69 -3.87
CA ASN A 128 -12.73 -6.20 -5.19
C ASN A 128 -13.24 -5.10 -6.14
N GLU A 129 -13.34 -3.87 -5.68
CA GLU A 129 -13.93 -2.75 -6.43
C GLU A 129 -12.87 -1.89 -7.11
N GLY A 130 -11.59 -2.15 -6.86
CA GLY A 130 -10.48 -1.37 -7.41
C GLY A 130 -10.48 0.09 -6.96
N LEU A 131 -10.96 0.35 -5.74
CA LEU A 131 -10.96 1.66 -5.13
C LEU A 131 -9.59 1.96 -4.50
N PRO A 132 -9.20 3.24 -4.36
CA PRO A 132 -7.94 3.58 -3.72
C PRO A 132 -7.99 3.24 -2.22
N PRO A 133 -6.84 2.93 -1.59
CA PRO A 133 -6.77 2.77 -0.15
C PRO A 133 -7.09 4.09 0.56
N VAL A 134 -7.53 4.00 1.80
CA VAL A 134 -7.76 5.17 2.66
C VAL A 134 -6.49 5.49 3.43
N GLU A 135 -6.27 6.78 3.74
CA GLU A 135 -5.14 7.22 4.57
C GLU A 135 -5.13 6.48 5.90
N ASN A 136 -3.96 5.92 6.26
CA ASN A 136 -3.75 5.05 7.41
C ASN A 136 -4.49 3.69 7.38
N GLN A 137 -5.07 3.31 6.24
CA GLN A 137 -5.61 1.96 6.06
C GLN A 137 -4.50 0.91 6.23
N THR A 138 -4.83 -0.18 6.92
CA THR A 138 -3.96 -1.35 7.04
C THR A 138 -4.55 -2.51 6.25
N VAL A 139 -3.79 -3.01 5.29
CA VAL A 139 -4.10 -4.18 4.48
C VAL A 139 -3.30 -5.36 4.99
N GLN A 140 -3.94 -6.50 5.17
CA GLN A 140 -3.28 -7.73 5.60
C GLN A 140 -3.22 -8.74 4.45
N LEU A 141 -2.01 -8.98 3.96
CA LEU A 141 -1.74 -9.98 2.94
C LEU A 141 -1.35 -11.30 3.59
N LYS A 142 -1.96 -12.39 3.18
CA LYS A 142 -1.58 -13.75 3.58
C LYS A 142 -1.32 -14.58 2.33
N SER A 143 -0.16 -15.20 2.27
CA SER A 143 0.20 -16.09 1.17
C SER A 143 0.52 -17.47 1.70
N PHE A 144 -0.12 -18.47 1.13
CA PHE A 144 0.18 -19.88 1.38
C PHE A 144 1.10 -20.51 0.32
N VAL A 145 1.49 -19.74 -0.69
CA VAL A 145 2.22 -20.24 -1.87
C VAL A 145 3.71 -20.38 -1.60
N TRP A 146 4.27 -19.51 -0.78
CA TRP A 146 5.69 -19.52 -0.39
C TRP A 146 5.89 -19.82 1.10
N GLY A 147 5.08 -20.70 1.67
CA GLY A 147 5.02 -20.95 3.10
C GLY A 147 4.09 -19.96 3.81
N ASN A 148 4.18 -19.91 5.12
CA ASN A 148 3.36 -19.03 5.94
C ASN A 148 3.89 -17.59 5.90
N LEU A 149 3.86 -16.97 4.71
CA LEU A 149 4.20 -15.55 4.59
C LEU A 149 2.96 -14.72 4.90
N SER A 150 3.08 -13.80 5.83
CA SER A 150 2.09 -12.76 6.07
C SER A 150 2.75 -11.38 6.02
N ALA A 151 2.01 -10.40 5.53
CA ALA A 151 2.45 -9.02 5.55
C ALA A 151 1.29 -8.10 5.93
N LYS A 152 1.60 -7.10 6.75
CA LYS A 152 0.71 -5.97 7.04
C LYS A 152 1.28 -4.74 6.36
N ILE A 153 0.46 -4.07 5.58
CA ILE A 153 0.84 -2.85 4.87
C ILE A 153 -0.07 -1.74 5.34
N LYS A 154 0.51 -0.68 5.91
CA LYS A 154 -0.21 0.53 6.27
C LYS A 154 0.11 1.62 5.25
N TYR A 155 -0.92 2.19 4.64
CA TYR A 155 -0.79 3.22 3.61
C TYR A 155 -0.84 4.62 4.20
N HIS A 156 0.00 5.52 3.67
CA HIS A 156 0.00 6.93 3.99
C HIS A 156 0.50 7.78 2.81
N ASN A 157 0.29 9.11 2.85
CA ASN A 157 0.64 10.04 1.77
C ASN A 157 0.08 9.61 0.41
N ILE A 158 -1.18 9.24 0.39
CA ILE A 158 -1.86 8.76 -0.80
C ILE A 158 -2.14 9.93 -1.74
N LYS A 159 -1.76 9.76 -3.02
CA LYS A 159 -2.03 10.70 -4.10
C LYS A 159 -2.69 9.97 -5.25
N LEU A 160 -3.74 10.56 -5.78
CA LEU A 160 -4.51 10.00 -6.90
C LEU A 160 -4.34 10.89 -8.12
N ASP A 161 -4.35 10.25 -9.30
CA ASP A 161 -4.38 10.88 -10.62
C ASP A 161 -3.21 11.84 -10.93
N GLU A 162 -2.13 11.71 -10.15
CA GLU A 162 -0.85 12.32 -10.47
C GLU A 162 0.00 11.35 -11.29
N LYS A 163 0.28 11.67 -12.57
CA LYS A 163 1.15 10.87 -13.43
C LYS A 163 2.52 10.71 -12.80
N THR A 164 3.00 9.49 -12.73
CA THR A 164 4.29 9.15 -12.12
C THR A 164 5.09 8.20 -13.00
N ALA A 165 6.43 8.23 -12.85
CA ALA A 165 7.31 7.27 -13.52
C ALA A 165 7.40 5.96 -12.73
N PHE A 166 7.72 4.88 -13.44
CA PHE A 166 7.93 3.54 -12.89
C PHE A 166 9.38 3.07 -13.15
N PRO A 167 10.37 3.68 -12.49
CA PRO A 167 11.77 3.43 -12.78
C PRO A 167 12.17 2.01 -12.36
N LEU A 168 12.82 1.30 -13.28
CA LEU A 168 13.42 0.01 -13.01
C LEU A 168 14.88 0.06 -13.52
N LYS A 169 15.84 0.01 -12.60
CA LYS A 169 17.26 0.02 -12.93
C LYS A 169 17.85 -1.35 -12.64
N ILE A 170 18.21 -2.07 -13.69
CA ILE A 170 19.04 -3.27 -13.66
C ILE A 170 20.43 -2.84 -14.14
N THR A 171 21.48 -3.27 -13.45
CA THR A 171 22.88 -2.93 -13.78
C THR A 171 23.61 -4.18 -14.23
N ASP A 172 24.70 -4.02 -14.99
CA ASP A 172 25.56 -5.12 -15.47
C ASP A 172 26.19 -5.97 -14.37
N LYS A 173 26.12 -5.46 -13.12
CA LYS A 173 26.61 -6.17 -11.92
C LYS A 173 25.57 -7.09 -11.30
N MET A 174 24.35 -7.17 -11.87
CA MET A 174 23.27 -7.99 -11.36
C MET A 174 23.15 -9.26 -12.17
N GLU A 175 23.02 -10.38 -11.47
CA GLU A 175 22.79 -11.68 -12.08
C GLU A 175 21.30 -11.94 -12.29
N ARG A 176 20.96 -12.51 -13.45
CA ARG A 176 19.58 -12.91 -13.71
C ARG A 176 19.25 -14.18 -12.93
N TYR A 177 18.21 -14.11 -12.10
CA TYR A 177 17.64 -15.27 -11.44
C TYR A 177 16.65 -15.95 -12.39
N HIS A 178 16.77 -17.27 -12.55
CA HIS A 178 15.84 -18.07 -13.32
C HIS A 178 14.96 -18.91 -12.40
N LEU A 179 13.66 -18.86 -12.63
CA LEU A 179 12.72 -19.70 -11.89
C LEU A 179 13.02 -21.18 -12.17
N LYS A 180 13.25 -21.93 -11.11
CA LYS A 180 13.32 -23.41 -11.23
C LYS A 180 11.89 -23.91 -11.34
N LYS A 181 11.55 -24.57 -12.47
CA LYS A 181 10.29 -25.32 -12.54
C LYS A 181 10.31 -26.38 -11.43
N LYS A 182 9.26 -26.39 -10.59
CA LYS A 182 9.05 -27.53 -9.70
C LYS A 182 8.92 -28.76 -10.60
N GLY A 183 9.94 -29.64 -10.57
CA GLY A 183 9.81 -30.99 -11.12
C GLY A 183 8.75 -31.70 -10.29
N TYR A 184 7.69 -32.17 -10.96
CA TYR A 184 6.75 -33.14 -10.41
C TYR A 184 7.44 -34.50 -10.35
#